data_05853a70c57c310d9a8561c70e7aa193
#
_entry.id   05853a70c57c310d9a8561c70e7aa193
#
_cell.length_a   1.000
_cell.length_b   1.000
_cell.length_c   1.000
_cell.angle_alpha   90.00
_cell.angle_beta   90.00
_cell.angle_gamma   90.00
#
_symmetry.space_group_name_H-M   'P 1'
#
loop_
_entity.id
_entity.type
_entity.pdbx_description
1 polymer ?
#
loop_
_entity_poly.entity_id
_entity_poly.type
_entity_poly.pdbx_seq_one_letter_code
_entity_poly.pdbx_strand_id
1 'polypeptide(L)'
;MILLDTHVAIWMTTDKRLLSPAAVAAIRDASRAGEGLAIACSTLWEIAMRSAENQIRLPGSLSEYLHFVESVFVVLPITGAIAERSTLFTGKFPKDPTDRIIGATAFVHGIRLVTKDKGIRGSKQVDCIW
;
A
#
# COMPACT_ATOMS: atom_id res chain seq x y z
N MET A 1 -1.12 13.54 -1.68
CA MET A 1 -0.50 12.23 -1.34
C MET A 1 -1.53 11.13 -1.51
N ILE A 2 -1.13 9.99 -2.03
CA ILE A 2 -1.94 8.76 -2.07
C ILE A 2 -1.16 7.62 -1.43
N LEU A 3 -1.86 6.67 -0.82
CA LEU A 3 -1.27 5.46 -0.24
C LEU A 3 -1.35 4.30 -1.24
N LEU A 4 -0.28 3.56 -1.38
CA LEU A 4 -0.24 2.36 -2.22
C LEU A 4 -0.31 1.11 -1.33
N ASP A 5 -1.20 0.19 -1.69
CA ASP A 5 -1.20 -1.16 -1.14
C ASP A 5 0.09 -1.90 -1.53
N THR A 6 0.49 -2.89 -0.75
CA THR A 6 1.73 -3.63 -0.96
C THR A 6 1.88 -4.17 -2.39
N HIS A 7 0.85 -4.80 -2.94
CA HIS A 7 0.88 -5.29 -4.32
C HIS A 7 1.10 -4.16 -5.34
N VAL A 8 0.44 -3.02 -5.13
CA VAL A 8 0.54 -1.87 -6.03
C VAL A 8 1.95 -1.29 -5.98
N ALA A 9 2.54 -1.15 -4.79
CA ALA A 9 3.91 -0.69 -4.63
C ALA A 9 4.92 -1.62 -5.32
N ILE A 10 4.75 -2.94 -5.17
CA ILE A 10 5.58 -3.94 -5.84
C ILE A 10 5.42 -3.83 -7.37
N TRP A 11 4.21 -3.80 -7.89
CA TRP A 11 3.97 -3.74 -9.34
C TRP A 11 4.45 -2.43 -9.95
N MET A 12 4.27 -1.32 -9.25
CA MET A 12 4.78 -0.03 -9.71
C MET A 12 6.30 -0.05 -9.93
N THR A 13 7.02 -0.80 -9.12
CA THR A 13 8.49 -0.86 -9.15
C THR A 13 9.05 -2.06 -9.92
N THR A 14 8.22 -3.03 -10.29
CA THR A 14 8.64 -4.25 -10.99
C THR A 14 7.92 -4.47 -12.32
N ASP A 15 6.58 -4.46 -12.34
CA ASP A 15 5.80 -4.70 -13.56
C ASP A 15 4.52 -3.83 -13.58
N LYS A 16 4.65 -2.64 -14.14
CA LYS A 16 3.56 -1.67 -14.24
C LYS A 16 2.37 -2.14 -15.08
N ARG A 17 2.53 -3.19 -15.88
CA ARG A 17 1.43 -3.76 -16.70
C ARG A 17 0.33 -4.37 -15.83
N LEU A 18 0.63 -4.70 -14.58
CA LEU A 18 -0.32 -5.26 -13.61
C LEU A 18 -1.22 -4.20 -12.96
N LEU A 19 -0.91 -2.92 -13.16
CA LEU A 19 -1.72 -1.81 -12.65
C LEU A 19 -2.93 -1.53 -13.55
N SER A 20 -4.05 -1.20 -12.94
CA SER A 20 -5.21 -0.72 -13.69
C SER A 20 -4.97 0.67 -14.32
N PRO A 21 -5.71 1.05 -15.37
CA PRO A 21 -5.61 2.40 -15.93
C PRO A 21 -5.87 3.49 -14.90
N ALA A 22 -6.83 3.29 -13.98
CA ALA A 22 -7.13 4.24 -12.90
C ALA A 22 -5.97 4.36 -11.90
N ALA A 23 -5.34 3.24 -11.52
CA ALA A 23 -4.16 3.24 -10.65
C ALA A 23 -2.98 3.99 -11.32
N VAL A 24 -2.71 3.71 -12.59
CA VAL A 24 -1.66 4.41 -13.35
C VAL A 24 -1.92 5.92 -13.40
N ALA A 25 -3.16 6.33 -13.69
CA ALA A 25 -3.54 7.73 -13.73
C ALA A 25 -3.34 8.42 -12.36
N ALA A 26 -3.82 7.80 -11.28
CA ALA A 26 -3.71 8.35 -9.94
C ALA A 26 -2.24 8.51 -9.50
N ILE A 27 -1.41 7.50 -9.74
CA ILE A 27 0.03 7.53 -9.42
C ILE A 27 0.73 8.64 -10.21
N ARG A 28 0.47 8.74 -11.50
CA ARG A 28 1.04 9.77 -12.37
C ARG A 28 0.64 11.18 -11.90
N ASP A 29 -0.63 11.37 -11.60
CA ASP A 29 -1.17 12.69 -11.24
C ASP A 29 -0.63 13.14 -9.88
N ALA A 30 -0.57 12.25 -8.88
CA ALA A 30 0.05 12.52 -7.59
C ALA A 30 1.54 12.86 -7.73
N SER A 31 2.27 12.12 -8.58
CA SER A 31 3.69 12.40 -8.84
C SER A 31 3.91 13.76 -9.52
N ARG A 32 3.08 14.11 -10.50
CA ARG A 32 3.17 15.41 -11.20
C ARG A 32 2.79 16.59 -10.30
N ALA A 33 1.84 16.40 -9.40
CA ALA A 33 1.45 17.42 -8.44
C ALA A 33 2.46 17.60 -7.29
N GLY A 34 3.49 16.72 -7.20
CA GLY A 34 4.44 16.75 -6.10
C GLY A 34 3.83 16.34 -4.75
N GLU A 35 2.68 15.66 -4.77
CA GLU A 35 1.96 15.27 -3.56
C GLU A 35 2.60 14.08 -2.82
N GLY A 36 3.45 13.34 -3.50
CA GLY A 36 4.13 12.16 -2.96
C GLY A 36 3.29 10.88 -3.04
N LEU A 37 4.02 9.76 -3.10
CA LEU A 37 3.47 8.42 -3.02
C LEU A 37 3.88 7.81 -1.69
N ALA A 38 2.93 7.28 -0.94
CA ALA A 38 3.17 6.72 0.38
C ALA A 38 2.90 5.21 0.44
N ILE A 39 3.55 4.55 1.36
CA ILE A 39 3.26 3.18 1.80
C ILE A 39 3.13 3.14 3.32
N ALA A 40 2.36 2.20 3.84
CA ALA A 40 2.39 1.90 5.27
C ALA A 40 3.70 1.19 5.63
N CYS A 41 4.24 1.41 6.80
CA CYS A 41 5.49 0.74 7.22
C CYS A 41 5.35 -0.79 7.22
N SER A 42 4.15 -1.34 7.44
CA SER A 42 3.87 -2.77 7.32
C SER A 42 4.12 -3.33 5.93
N THR A 43 4.08 -2.49 4.89
CA THR A 43 4.42 -2.90 3.51
C THR A 43 5.86 -3.37 3.40
N LEU A 44 6.82 -2.72 4.08
CA LEU A 44 8.22 -3.16 4.10
C LEU A 44 8.35 -4.57 4.70
N TRP A 45 7.66 -4.82 5.80
CA TRP A 45 7.64 -6.14 6.42
C TRP A 45 6.99 -7.19 5.51
N GLU A 46 5.87 -6.86 4.89
CA GLU A 46 5.16 -7.78 3.98
C GLU A 46 6.02 -8.14 2.76
N ILE A 47 6.74 -7.18 2.18
CA ILE A 47 7.71 -7.43 1.10
C ILE A 47 8.79 -8.41 1.57
N ALA A 48 9.36 -8.19 2.76
CA ALA A 48 10.39 -9.06 3.32
C ALA A 48 9.88 -10.49 3.55
N MET A 49 8.67 -10.62 4.11
CA MET A 49 8.03 -11.93 4.33
C MET A 49 7.77 -12.67 3.01
N ARG A 50 7.19 -11.98 2.02
CA ARG A 50 6.91 -12.58 0.70
C ARG A 50 8.19 -13.00 -0.02
N SER A 51 9.25 -12.23 0.10
CA SER A 51 10.58 -12.58 -0.44
C SER A 51 11.15 -13.83 0.25
N ALA A 52 11.10 -13.89 1.59
CA ALA A 52 11.59 -15.03 2.35
C ALA A 52 10.83 -16.33 2.03
N GLU A 53 9.55 -16.23 1.72
CA GLU A 53 8.68 -17.34 1.35
C GLU A 53 8.68 -17.64 -0.17
N ASN A 54 9.56 -17.01 -0.94
CA ASN A 54 9.66 -17.13 -2.40
C ASN A 54 8.34 -16.84 -3.15
N GLN A 55 7.50 -15.97 -2.59
CA GLN A 55 6.22 -15.57 -3.19
C GLN A 55 6.35 -14.41 -4.18
N ILE A 56 7.45 -13.68 -4.12
CA ILE A 56 7.78 -12.60 -5.05
C ILE A 56 9.23 -12.74 -5.52
N ARG A 57 9.49 -12.31 -6.75
CA ARG A 57 10.82 -12.26 -7.32
C ARG A 57 11.28 -10.80 -7.36
N LEU A 58 12.38 -10.48 -6.69
CA LEU A 58 12.93 -9.13 -6.60
C LEU A 58 14.09 -8.93 -7.58
N PRO A 59 14.28 -7.70 -8.12
CA PRO A 59 15.47 -7.35 -8.87
C PRO A 59 16.64 -7.09 -7.89
N GLY A 60 17.49 -8.09 -7.66
CA GLY A 60 18.61 -8.01 -6.73
C GLY A 60 18.30 -8.55 -5.33
N SER A 61 19.07 -8.14 -4.32
CA SER A 61 18.88 -8.58 -2.95
C SER A 61 17.65 -7.91 -2.29
N LEU A 62 17.11 -8.56 -1.26
CA LEU A 62 16.04 -7.99 -0.46
C LEU A 62 16.45 -6.64 0.15
N SER A 63 17.68 -6.55 0.70
CA SER A 63 18.19 -5.32 1.30
C SER A 63 18.23 -4.16 0.30
N GLU A 64 18.77 -4.40 -0.90
CA GLU A 64 18.81 -3.40 -1.97
C GLU A 64 17.42 -2.95 -2.39
N TYR A 65 16.49 -3.89 -2.52
CA TYR A 65 15.12 -3.57 -2.90
C TYR A 65 14.38 -2.76 -1.83
N LEU A 66 14.53 -3.11 -0.55
CA LEU A 66 13.92 -2.34 0.54
C LEU A 66 14.48 -0.91 0.59
N HIS A 67 15.78 -0.72 0.46
CA HIS A 67 16.39 0.63 0.38
C HIS A 67 15.83 1.43 -0.81
N PHE A 68 15.67 0.78 -1.95
CA PHE A 68 15.06 1.40 -3.12
C PHE A 68 13.62 1.83 -2.83
N VAL A 69 12.80 0.96 -2.24
CA VAL A 69 11.40 1.26 -1.85
C VAL A 69 11.35 2.45 -0.90
N GLU A 70 12.21 2.49 0.11
CA GLU A 70 12.31 3.63 1.05
C GLU A 70 12.75 4.93 0.38
N SER A 71 13.49 4.86 -0.73
CA SER A 71 13.90 6.05 -1.49
C SER A 71 12.80 6.59 -2.40
N VAL A 72 11.86 5.74 -2.82
CA VAL A 72 10.78 6.09 -3.75
C VAL A 72 9.51 6.54 -3.03
N PHE A 73 9.21 5.93 -1.89
CA PHE A 73 7.96 6.15 -1.17
C PHE A 73 8.16 6.84 0.17
N VAL A 74 7.17 7.63 0.56
CA VAL A 74 7.05 8.10 1.95
C VAL A 74 6.54 6.93 2.80
N VAL A 75 7.34 6.48 3.76
CA VAL A 75 6.96 5.38 4.65
C VAL A 75 6.22 5.96 5.86
N LEU A 76 4.93 5.65 5.99
CA LEU A 76 4.09 6.13 7.08
C LEU A 76 4.11 5.13 8.26
N PRO A 77 4.50 5.57 9.46
CA PRO A 77 4.60 4.70 10.62
C PRO A 77 3.22 4.34 11.19
N ILE A 78 3.17 3.24 11.96
CA ILE A 78 1.99 2.92 12.77
C ILE A 78 1.97 3.87 13.98
N THR A 79 0.92 4.68 14.04
CA THR A 79 0.65 5.54 15.21
C THR A 79 -0.42 4.90 16.09
N GLY A 80 -0.62 5.43 17.31
CA GLY A 80 -1.72 4.98 18.19
C GLY A 80 -3.08 5.09 17.50
N ALA A 81 -3.34 6.18 16.77
CA ALA A 81 -4.58 6.37 16.02
C ALA A 81 -4.77 5.31 14.92
N ILE A 82 -3.71 4.96 14.19
CA ILE A 82 -3.74 3.90 13.17
C ILE A 82 -3.99 2.54 13.81
N ALA A 83 -3.29 2.24 14.92
CA ALA A 83 -3.47 0.99 15.65
C ALA A 83 -4.92 0.83 16.13
N GLU A 84 -5.48 1.85 16.78
CA GLU A 84 -6.88 1.85 17.22
C GLU A 84 -7.82 1.68 16.01
N ARG A 85 -7.67 2.49 14.96
CA ARG A 85 -8.52 2.42 13.77
C ARG A 85 -8.49 1.04 13.11
N SER A 86 -7.36 0.37 13.09
CA SER A 86 -7.23 -0.96 12.49
C SER A 86 -8.14 -2.01 13.13
N THR A 87 -8.53 -1.83 14.37
CA THR A 87 -9.42 -2.72 15.11
C THR A 87 -10.91 -2.44 14.89
N LEU A 88 -11.24 -1.31 14.27
CA LEU A 88 -12.62 -0.83 14.13
C LEU A 88 -13.27 -1.13 12.78
N PHE A 89 -12.53 -1.72 11.84
CA PHE A 89 -13.12 -2.17 10.58
C PHE A 89 -14.11 -3.31 10.81
N THR A 90 -15.25 -3.25 10.14
CA THR A 90 -16.37 -4.17 10.31
C THR A 90 -16.75 -4.87 9.01
N GLY A 91 -17.65 -5.85 9.11
CA GLY A 91 -18.27 -6.51 7.97
C GLY A 91 -17.28 -7.22 7.06
N LYS A 92 -17.28 -6.85 5.79
CA LYS A 92 -16.50 -7.51 4.73
C LYS A 92 -15.03 -7.05 4.65
N PHE A 93 -14.60 -6.10 5.47
CA PHE A 93 -13.20 -5.68 5.47
C PHE A 93 -12.31 -6.89 5.81
N PRO A 94 -11.18 -7.09 5.08
CA PRO A 94 -10.31 -8.23 5.33
C PRO A 94 -9.85 -8.33 6.79
N LYS A 95 -9.70 -9.55 7.26
CA LYS A 95 -9.22 -9.81 8.63
C LYS A 95 -7.70 -9.81 8.74
N ASP A 96 -7.01 -9.87 7.62
CA ASP A 96 -5.56 -9.85 7.58
C ASP A 96 -5.02 -8.60 8.28
N PRO A 97 -4.08 -8.73 9.23
CA PRO A 97 -3.55 -7.59 9.98
C PRO A 97 -2.89 -6.52 9.11
N THR A 98 -2.17 -6.91 8.06
CA THR A 98 -1.50 -5.95 7.17
C THR A 98 -2.51 -5.14 6.37
N ASP A 99 -3.57 -5.74 5.87
CA ASP A 99 -4.66 -5.03 5.18
C ASP A 99 -5.34 -4.02 6.09
N ARG A 100 -5.53 -4.38 7.37
CA ARG A 100 -6.13 -3.50 8.38
C ARG A 100 -5.23 -2.31 8.71
N ILE A 101 -3.92 -2.53 8.81
CA ILE A 101 -2.95 -1.46 9.03
C ILE A 101 -2.91 -0.51 7.83
N ILE A 102 -2.87 -1.04 6.61
CA ILE A 102 -2.88 -0.24 5.38
C ILE A 102 -4.17 0.58 5.27
N GLY A 103 -5.32 -0.06 5.46
CA GLY A 103 -6.61 0.64 5.44
C GLY A 103 -6.72 1.72 6.50
N ALA A 104 -6.28 1.43 7.74
CA ALA A 104 -6.27 2.39 8.83
C ALA A 104 -5.33 3.56 8.57
N THR A 105 -4.17 3.31 7.95
CA THR A 105 -3.23 4.36 7.55
C THR A 105 -3.88 5.33 6.57
N ALA A 106 -4.53 4.82 5.51
CA ALA A 106 -5.25 5.65 4.56
C ALA A 106 -6.36 6.46 5.24
N PHE A 107 -7.15 5.82 6.10
CA PHE A 107 -8.26 6.45 6.80
C PHE A 107 -7.80 7.59 7.73
N VAL A 108 -6.80 7.34 8.57
CA VAL A 108 -6.31 8.33 9.56
C VAL A 108 -5.65 9.52 8.87
N HIS A 109 -4.94 9.29 7.77
CA HIS A 109 -4.32 10.38 7.00
C HIS A 109 -5.29 11.08 6.05
N GLY A 110 -6.52 10.57 5.88
CA GLY A 110 -7.50 11.16 4.96
C GLY A 110 -7.04 11.12 3.50
N ILE A 111 -6.28 10.08 3.12
CA ILE A 111 -5.74 9.91 1.76
C ILE A 111 -6.34 8.69 1.08
N ARG A 112 -6.40 8.71 -0.25
CA ARG A 112 -6.94 7.60 -1.02
C ARG A 112 -5.97 6.43 -1.07
N LEU A 113 -6.51 5.20 -1.04
CA LEU A 113 -5.76 3.96 -1.14
C LEU A 113 -5.85 3.39 -2.55
N VAL A 114 -4.73 3.21 -3.22
CA VAL A 114 -4.66 2.48 -4.48
C VAL A 114 -4.52 1.00 -4.16
N THR A 115 -5.55 0.22 -4.43
CA THR A 115 -5.58 -1.22 -4.12
C THR A 115 -6.44 -2.01 -5.09
N LYS A 116 -5.98 -3.21 -5.45
CA LYS A 116 -6.76 -4.19 -6.19
C LYS A 116 -7.68 -5.02 -5.29
N ASP A 117 -7.47 -5.00 -3.97
CA ASP A 117 -8.19 -5.87 -3.04
C ASP A 117 -9.69 -5.62 -3.07
N LYS A 118 -10.45 -6.64 -3.44
CA LYS A 118 -11.90 -6.56 -3.56
C LYS A 118 -12.59 -6.44 -2.20
N GLY A 119 -12.00 -6.99 -1.15
CA GLY A 119 -12.53 -6.93 0.21
C GLY A 119 -12.43 -5.52 0.78
N ILE A 120 -11.27 -4.88 0.64
CA ILE A 120 -11.07 -3.49 1.08
C ILE A 120 -11.99 -2.56 0.30
N ARG A 121 -11.98 -2.64 -1.03
CA ARG A 121 -12.82 -1.81 -1.92
C ARG A 121 -14.31 -2.01 -1.68
N GLY A 122 -14.73 -3.27 -1.55
CA GLY A 122 -16.13 -3.63 -1.33
C GLY A 122 -16.67 -3.26 0.05
N SER A 123 -15.80 -3.07 1.03
CA SER A 123 -16.20 -2.63 2.38
C SER A 123 -16.69 -1.19 2.41
N LYS A 124 -16.25 -0.36 1.47
CA LYS A 124 -16.55 1.09 1.38
C LYS A 124 -16.15 1.89 2.64
N GLN A 125 -15.25 1.36 3.44
CA GLN A 125 -14.79 2.01 4.67
C GLN A 125 -13.53 2.85 4.47
N VAL A 126 -12.86 2.70 3.32
CA VAL A 126 -11.71 3.46 2.88
C VAL A 126 -11.95 3.92 1.44
N ASP A 127 -11.56 5.14 1.13
CA ASP A 127 -11.65 5.67 -0.24
C ASP A 127 -10.57 5.01 -1.11
N CYS A 128 -10.98 4.24 -2.10
CA CYS A 128 -10.09 3.39 -2.91
C CYS A 128 -10.09 3.77 -4.38
N ILE A 129 -8.96 3.52 -5.03
CA ILE A 129 -8.75 3.66 -6.47
C ILE A 129 -8.30 2.30 -7.02
N TRP A 130 -8.98 1.88 -8.10
CA TRP A 130 -8.52 0.75 -8.91
C TRP A 130 -9.15 0.75 -10.28
#